data_2fc79b993e5c7630cf9358a6cb823b45
#
_entry.id   2fc79b993e5c7630cf9358a6cb823b45
#
_cell.length_a   1.000
_cell.length_b   1.000
_cell.length_c   1.000
_cell.angle_alpha   90.00
_cell.angle_beta   90.00
_cell.angle_gamma   90.00
#
_symmetry.space_group_name_H-M   'P 1'
#
loop_
_entity.id
_entity.type
_entity.pdbx_description
1 polymer ?
#
loop_
_entity_poly.entity_id
_entity_poly.type
_entity_poly.pdbx_seq_one_letter_code
_entity_poly.pdbx_strand_id
1 'polypeptide(L)'
;MAFTKVSCIWKSSNCTRGYRTGISLHSHTRHSKEKLQFIPAFTEKWPILQRALDRQYRKSVVPVDFSRAYWTSPLTPKLAFEMEKNQIEKGLDLAGLVSLTDHDSIQAPSLLRLATETAEIPLSMEWSVPY
;
A
#
# COMPACT_ATOMS: atom_id res chain seq x y z
N MET A 1 -33.14 5.72 -13.74
CA MET A 1 -31.68 5.63 -13.51
C MET A 1 -31.36 4.23 -13.07
N ALA A 2 -30.58 3.47 -13.86
CA ALA A 2 -30.17 2.13 -13.49
C ALA A 2 -29.04 2.26 -12.45
N PHE A 3 -29.24 1.75 -11.24
CA PHE A 3 -28.19 1.65 -10.24
C PHE A 3 -27.19 0.57 -10.68
N THR A 4 -25.97 0.96 -10.96
CA THR A 4 -24.89 0.01 -11.24
C THR A 4 -24.62 -0.79 -9.96
N LYS A 5 -24.96 -2.08 -9.99
CA LYS A 5 -24.73 -2.98 -8.84
C LYS A 5 -23.22 -3.21 -8.73
N VAL A 6 -22.59 -2.69 -7.70
CA VAL A 6 -21.20 -3.01 -7.36
C VAL A 6 -21.20 -4.40 -6.72
N SER A 7 -20.51 -5.35 -7.34
CA SER A 7 -20.27 -6.68 -6.77
C SER A 7 -18.85 -6.80 -6.26
N CYS A 8 -18.71 -7.18 -4.98
CA CYS A 8 -17.42 -7.41 -4.36
C CYS A 8 -17.00 -8.87 -4.61
N ILE A 9 -16.11 -9.08 -5.57
CA ILE A 9 -15.69 -10.41 -6.05
C ILE A 9 -15.09 -11.24 -4.92
N TRP A 10 -14.32 -10.64 -4.01
CA TRP A 10 -13.72 -11.32 -2.85
C TRP A 10 -14.71 -11.90 -1.82
N LYS A 11 -15.99 -11.59 -1.93
CA LYS A 11 -17.03 -12.15 -1.07
C LYS A 11 -17.72 -13.39 -1.64
N SER A 12 -17.34 -13.80 -2.84
CA SER A 12 -17.96 -14.93 -3.52
C SER A 12 -16.91 -15.96 -3.91
N SER A 13 -16.86 -17.06 -3.19
CA SER A 13 -15.98 -18.21 -3.50
C SER A 13 -16.19 -18.79 -4.91
N ASN A 14 -17.32 -18.47 -5.54
CA ASN A 14 -17.62 -18.94 -6.90
C ASN A 14 -16.91 -18.12 -8.01
N CYS A 15 -16.50 -16.89 -7.73
CA CYS A 15 -15.86 -16.03 -8.72
C CYS A 15 -14.42 -16.44 -9.03
N THR A 16 -13.79 -17.23 -8.16
CA THR A 16 -12.39 -17.67 -8.32
C THR A 16 -12.24 -19.03 -8.99
N ARG A 17 -13.32 -19.80 -9.19
CA ARG A 17 -13.29 -21.17 -9.73
C ARG A 17 -12.61 -21.34 -11.09
N GLY A 18 -12.50 -20.27 -11.88
CA GLY A 18 -11.84 -20.27 -13.18
C GLY A 18 -10.33 -19.95 -13.13
N TYR A 19 -9.80 -19.61 -11.95
CA TYR A 19 -8.43 -19.16 -11.77
C TYR A 19 -7.64 -20.12 -10.90
N ARG A 20 -6.32 -20.16 -11.09
CA ARG A 20 -5.38 -20.97 -10.28
C ARG A 20 -4.47 -20.11 -9.42
N THR A 21 -4.26 -18.86 -9.82
CA THR A 21 -3.34 -17.92 -9.17
C THR A 21 -4.03 -16.60 -8.93
N GLY A 22 -3.84 -16.03 -7.75
CA GLY A 22 -4.18 -14.67 -7.39
C GLY A 22 -2.92 -13.82 -7.24
N ILE A 23 -3.00 -12.56 -7.63
CA ILE A 23 -1.86 -11.64 -7.60
C ILE A 23 -2.22 -10.44 -6.74
N SER A 24 -1.35 -10.11 -5.76
CA SER A 24 -1.33 -8.80 -5.09
C SER A 24 -0.23 -7.95 -5.71
N LEU A 25 -0.59 -6.80 -6.29
CA LEU A 25 0.33 -5.89 -6.98
C LEU A 25 0.63 -4.61 -6.19
N HIS A 26 0.05 -4.43 -5.01
CA HIS A 26 0.19 -3.20 -4.25
C HIS A 26 0.24 -3.50 -2.75
N SER A 27 1.44 -3.42 -2.17
CA SER A 27 1.64 -3.62 -0.75
C SER A 27 2.88 -2.86 -0.29
N HIS A 28 2.76 -2.14 0.83
CA HIS A 28 3.81 -1.32 1.39
C HIS A 28 4.35 -1.87 2.70
N THR A 29 5.66 -1.73 2.87
CA THR A 29 6.36 -2.11 4.09
C THR A 29 7.01 -0.89 4.77
N ARG A 30 7.70 -1.13 5.88
CA ARG A 30 8.47 -0.08 6.58
C ARG A 30 9.61 0.53 5.75
N HIS A 31 9.91 0.00 4.57
CA HIS A 31 10.89 0.54 3.64
C HIS A 31 10.27 1.52 2.64
N SER A 32 8.94 1.65 2.63
CA SER A 32 8.23 2.64 1.83
C SER A 32 8.50 4.05 2.35
N LYS A 33 8.67 4.98 1.42
CA LYS A 33 8.89 6.41 1.69
C LYS A 33 7.86 7.25 0.94
N GLU A 34 6.58 7.03 1.26
CA GLU A 34 5.50 7.80 0.65
C GLU A 34 5.60 9.27 1.06
N LYS A 35 5.92 10.13 0.10
CA LYS A 35 6.08 11.57 0.33
C LYS A 35 4.74 12.22 0.65
N LEU A 36 4.69 13.03 1.71
CA LEU A 36 3.47 13.68 2.16
C LEU A 36 3.25 15.09 1.55
N GLN A 37 4.02 15.45 0.52
CA GLN A 37 3.95 16.75 -0.16
C GLN A 37 2.58 17.05 -0.78
N PHE A 38 1.81 16.01 -1.12
CA PHE A 38 0.46 16.16 -1.67
C PHE A 38 -0.56 16.69 -0.65
N ILE A 39 -0.31 16.52 0.66
CA ILE A 39 -1.26 16.89 1.72
C ILE A 39 -1.60 18.39 1.68
N PRO A 40 -0.64 19.33 1.67
CA PRO A 40 -0.94 20.75 1.54
C PRO A 40 -1.75 21.07 0.28
N ALA A 41 -1.30 20.57 -0.88
CA ALA A 41 -1.98 20.83 -2.15
C ALA A 41 -3.42 20.28 -2.20
N PHE A 42 -3.67 19.15 -1.53
CA PHE A 42 -5.01 18.58 -1.41
C PHE A 42 -5.88 19.40 -0.45
N THR A 43 -5.33 19.80 0.70
CA THR A 43 -6.09 20.52 1.73
C THR A 43 -6.46 21.94 1.31
N GLU A 44 -5.64 22.60 0.48
CA GLU A 44 -5.93 23.93 -0.09
C GLU A 44 -7.28 23.97 -0.82
N LYS A 45 -7.68 22.88 -1.45
CA LYS A 45 -8.96 22.76 -2.16
C LYS A 45 -10.17 22.58 -1.21
N TRP A 46 -9.93 22.33 0.07
CA TRP A 46 -10.96 21.99 1.05
C TRP A 46 -10.82 22.83 2.32
N PRO A 47 -11.46 24.00 2.42
CA PRO A 47 -11.29 24.96 3.53
C PRO A 47 -11.52 24.36 4.93
N ILE A 48 -12.38 23.36 5.04
CA ILE A 48 -12.67 22.67 6.32
C ILE A 48 -11.47 21.83 6.75
N LEU A 49 -10.86 21.09 5.81
CA LEU A 49 -9.67 20.27 6.07
C LEU A 49 -8.47 21.17 6.37
N GLN A 50 -8.31 22.27 5.64
CA GLN A 50 -7.28 23.27 5.91
C GLN A 50 -7.36 23.80 7.35
N ARG A 51 -8.55 24.21 7.81
CA ARG A 51 -8.76 24.69 9.18
C ARG A 51 -8.46 23.59 10.23
N ALA A 52 -8.83 22.34 9.96
CA ALA A 52 -8.54 21.23 10.85
C ALA A 52 -7.02 20.98 10.95
N LEU A 53 -6.32 21.03 9.83
CA LEU A 53 -4.87 20.89 9.74
C LEU A 53 -4.18 22.02 10.50
N ASP A 54 -4.55 23.28 10.23
CA ASP A 54 -4.01 24.47 10.91
C ASP A 54 -4.21 24.40 12.42
N ARG A 55 -5.38 23.91 12.86
CA ARG A 55 -5.67 23.74 14.29
C ARG A 55 -4.77 22.69 14.93
N GLN A 56 -4.48 21.60 14.22
CA GLN A 56 -3.58 20.54 14.68
C GLN A 56 -2.14 21.05 14.70
N TYR A 57 -1.72 21.82 13.71
CA TYR A 57 -0.40 22.46 13.67
C TYR A 57 -0.15 23.38 14.85
N ARG A 58 -1.13 24.25 15.18
CA ARG A 58 -1.00 25.17 16.33
C ARG A 58 -0.88 24.46 17.68
N LYS A 59 -1.32 23.20 17.77
CA LYS A 59 -1.22 22.37 18.98
C LYS A 59 0.06 21.55 19.04
N SER A 60 0.76 21.40 17.94
CA SER A 60 1.98 20.60 17.87
C SER A 60 3.18 21.42 18.33
N VAL A 61 4.01 20.86 19.19
CA VAL A 61 5.26 21.48 19.66
C VAL A 61 6.25 21.65 18.50
N VAL A 62 6.21 20.72 17.55
CA VAL A 62 7.02 20.77 16.31
C VAL A 62 6.07 20.60 15.12
N PRO A 63 5.94 21.61 14.25
CA PRO A 63 5.13 21.49 13.04
C PRO A 63 5.75 20.49 12.07
N VAL A 64 4.91 19.68 11.41
CA VAL A 64 5.36 18.73 10.39
C VAL A 64 5.74 19.49 9.13
N ASP A 65 6.98 19.38 8.70
CA ASP A 65 7.42 19.87 7.39
C ASP A 65 7.03 18.86 6.30
N PHE A 66 5.89 19.07 5.64
CA PHE A 66 5.40 18.17 4.60
C PHE A 66 6.31 18.10 3.36
N SER A 67 7.19 19.08 3.16
CA SER A 67 8.16 19.03 2.06
C SER A 67 9.21 17.93 2.27
N ARG A 68 9.44 17.56 3.52
CA ARG A 68 10.43 16.57 3.95
C ARG A 68 9.82 15.34 4.61
N ALA A 69 8.56 15.43 5.01
CA ALA A 69 7.86 14.35 5.69
C ALA A 69 7.49 13.22 4.71
N TYR A 70 7.57 12.02 5.19
CA TYR A 70 7.09 10.83 4.51
C TYR A 70 6.42 9.88 5.50
N TRP A 71 5.48 9.09 4.98
CA TRP A 71 4.85 8.02 5.73
C TRP A 71 5.52 6.70 5.43
N THR A 72 5.62 5.83 6.44
CA THR A 72 6.07 4.46 6.29
C THR A 72 5.05 3.51 6.90
N SER A 73 4.79 2.40 6.22
CA SER A 73 4.00 1.32 6.80
C SER A 73 4.73 0.72 8.03
N PRO A 74 4.02 0.35 9.10
CA PRO A 74 4.63 -0.33 10.24
C PRO A 74 5.00 -1.79 9.96
N LEU A 75 4.57 -2.34 8.81
CA LEU A 75 4.73 -3.74 8.47
C LEU A 75 6.17 -4.08 8.05
N THR A 76 6.71 -5.17 8.58
CA THR A 76 7.96 -5.73 8.05
C THR A 76 7.70 -6.39 6.68
N PRO A 77 8.73 -6.53 5.81
CA PRO A 77 8.58 -7.20 4.52
C PRO A 77 7.96 -8.59 4.63
N LYS A 78 8.43 -9.38 5.60
CA LYS A 78 7.92 -10.73 5.85
C LYS A 78 6.44 -10.72 6.24
N LEU A 79 6.06 -9.85 7.17
CA LEU A 79 4.67 -9.78 7.65
C LEU A 79 3.72 -9.30 6.54
N ALA A 80 4.10 -8.26 5.79
CA ALA A 80 3.31 -7.79 4.65
C ALA A 80 3.12 -8.89 3.61
N PHE A 81 4.20 -9.57 3.22
CA PHE A 81 4.15 -10.67 2.27
C PHE A 81 3.24 -11.82 2.75
N GLU A 82 3.40 -12.27 4.00
CA GLU A 82 2.60 -13.35 4.57
C GLU A 82 1.11 -12.98 4.68
N MET A 83 0.79 -11.74 5.04
CA MET A 83 -0.59 -11.26 5.11
C MET A 83 -1.25 -11.27 3.74
N GLU A 84 -0.63 -10.69 2.72
CA GLU A 84 -1.14 -10.65 1.35
C GLU A 84 -1.29 -12.08 0.79
N LYS A 85 -0.27 -12.91 0.95
CA LYS A 85 -0.29 -14.30 0.50
C LYS A 85 -1.42 -15.08 1.17
N ASN A 86 -1.58 -14.97 2.49
CA ASN A 86 -2.65 -15.63 3.21
C ASN A 86 -4.05 -15.17 2.78
N GLN A 87 -4.23 -13.89 2.43
CA GLN A 87 -5.51 -13.40 1.91
C GLN A 87 -5.87 -14.07 0.59
N ILE A 88 -4.89 -14.25 -0.30
CA ILE A 88 -5.09 -14.93 -1.58
C ILE A 88 -5.34 -16.42 -1.34
N GLU A 89 -4.48 -17.09 -0.60
CA GLU A 89 -4.52 -18.54 -0.43
C GLU A 89 -5.73 -18.99 0.41
N LYS A 90 -5.99 -18.36 1.55
CA LYS A 90 -7.09 -18.75 2.45
C LYS A 90 -8.41 -18.09 2.10
N GLY A 91 -8.37 -16.86 1.57
CA GLY A 91 -9.58 -16.11 1.24
C GLY A 91 -10.16 -16.45 -0.12
N LEU A 92 -9.32 -16.78 -1.09
CA LEU A 92 -9.71 -17.02 -2.47
C LEU A 92 -9.47 -18.46 -2.95
N ASP A 93 -8.77 -19.27 -2.17
CA ASP A 93 -8.34 -20.65 -2.53
C ASP A 93 -7.53 -20.68 -3.84
N LEU A 94 -6.58 -19.74 -3.97
CA LEU A 94 -5.70 -19.58 -5.12
C LEU A 94 -4.23 -19.60 -4.69
N ALA A 95 -3.32 -20.03 -5.57
CA ALA A 95 -1.89 -19.83 -5.35
C ALA A 95 -1.56 -18.33 -5.31
N GLY A 96 -0.91 -17.86 -4.23
CA GLY A 96 -0.64 -16.44 -4.00
C GLY A 96 0.68 -15.98 -4.62
N LEU A 97 0.64 -15.01 -5.53
CA LEU A 97 1.80 -14.24 -5.99
C LEU A 97 1.71 -12.83 -5.40
N VAL A 98 2.72 -12.41 -4.63
CA VAL A 98 2.73 -11.12 -3.95
C VAL A 98 3.90 -10.28 -4.42
N SER A 99 3.59 -9.04 -4.78
CA SER A 99 4.56 -8.00 -5.15
C SER A 99 4.55 -6.91 -4.07
N LEU A 100 5.70 -6.68 -3.43
CA LEU A 100 5.87 -5.57 -2.50
C LEU A 100 6.35 -4.34 -3.28
N THR A 101 5.57 -3.26 -3.22
CA THR A 101 5.73 -2.06 -4.04
C THR A 101 5.97 -0.83 -3.17
N ASP A 102 7.03 -0.86 -2.36
CA ASP A 102 7.40 0.29 -1.54
C ASP A 102 7.75 1.50 -2.41
N HIS A 103 7.35 2.69 -1.99
CA HIS A 103 7.70 3.93 -2.65
C HIS A 103 9.22 4.12 -2.66
N ASP A 104 9.76 4.34 -3.87
CA ASP A 104 11.17 4.63 -4.14
C ASP A 104 12.16 3.62 -3.53
N SER A 105 11.74 2.36 -3.32
CA SER A 105 12.56 1.33 -2.68
C SER A 105 12.28 -0.09 -3.17
N ILE A 106 13.31 -0.81 -3.56
CA ILE A 106 13.28 -2.26 -3.82
C ILE A 106 13.80 -3.08 -2.64
N GLN A 107 14.04 -2.44 -1.50
CA GLN A 107 14.70 -3.09 -0.37
C GLN A 107 13.89 -4.25 0.21
N ALA A 108 12.56 -4.09 0.34
CA ALA A 108 11.70 -5.12 0.89
C ALA A 108 11.70 -6.41 0.07
N PRO A 109 11.42 -6.42 -1.24
CA PRO A 109 11.47 -7.64 -2.03
C PRO A 109 12.89 -8.24 -2.11
N SER A 110 13.95 -7.41 -2.10
CA SER A 110 15.33 -7.89 -2.07
C SER A 110 15.66 -8.64 -0.78
N LEU A 111 15.27 -8.09 0.37
CA LEU A 111 15.45 -8.75 1.67
C LEU A 111 14.68 -10.07 1.76
N LEU A 112 13.46 -10.11 1.21
CA LEU A 112 12.68 -11.35 1.18
C LEU A 112 13.33 -12.43 0.31
N ARG A 113 13.81 -12.08 -0.88
CA ARG A 113 14.54 -13.03 -1.74
C ARG A 113 15.74 -13.63 -1.02
N LEU A 114 16.53 -12.80 -0.33
CA LEU A 114 17.68 -13.26 0.44
C LEU A 114 17.28 -14.17 1.61
N ALA A 115 16.19 -13.81 2.30
CA ALA A 115 15.73 -14.57 3.48
C ALA A 115 15.05 -15.89 3.12
N THR A 116 14.43 -16.00 1.95
CA THR A 116 13.70 -17.19 1.50
C THR A 116 14.45 -18.00 0.47
N GLU A 117 15.61 -17.52 0.02
CA GLU A 117 16.43 -18.13 -1.04
C GLU A 117 15.62 -18.42 -2.33
N THR A 118 14.60 -17.61 -2.60
CA THR A 118 13.72 -17.78 -3.75
C THR A 118 13.76 -16.56 -4.68
N ALA A 119 13.83 -16.85 -5.99
CA ALA A 119 13.70 -15.83 -7.04
C ALA A 119 12.25 -15.54 -7.44
N GLU A 120 11.27 -16.27 -6.90
CA GLU A 120 9.86 -16.14 -7.26
C GLU A 120 9.20 -14.84 -6.78
N ILE A 121 9.80 -14.16 -5.78
CA ILE A 121 9.31 -12.87 -5.30
C ILE A 121 9.69 -11.79 -6.31
N PRO A 122 8.75 -11.06 -6.93
CA PRO A 122 9.06 -10.00 -7.87
C PRO A 122 9.87 -8.88 -7.21
N LEU A 123 10.85 -8.33 -7.94
CA LEU A 123 11.49 -7.07 -7.55
C LEU A 123 10.68 -5.92 -8.16
N SER A 124 9.99 -5.19 -7.32
CA SER A 124 9.07 -4.13 -7.71
C SER A 124 9.17 -2.95 -6.76
N MET A 125 8.82 -1.77 -7.24
CA MET A 125 8.68 -0.57 -6.44
C MET A 125 7.63 0.36 -7.08
N GLU A 126 7.12 1.28 -6.29
CA GLU A 126 6.29 2.39 -6.74
C GLU A 126 7.12 3.67 -6.82
N TRP A 127 7.00 4.41 -7.91
CA TRP A 127 7.74 5.66 -8.09
C TRP A 127 6.94 6.84 -7.57
N SER A 128 7.54 7.61 -6.67
CA SER A 128 6.98 8.88 -6.25
C SER A 128 7.27 9.95 -7.31
N VAL A 129 6.23 10.44 -7.96
CA VAL A 129 6.34 11.55 -8.91
C VAL A 129 6.10 12.86 -8.15
N PRO A 130 6.96 13.89 -8.29
CA PRO A 130 6.67 15.20 -7.71
C PRO A 130 5.41 15.80 -8.36
N TYR A 131 4.53 16.36 -7.54
CA TYR A 131 3.34 17.09 -7.98
C TYR A 131 3.66 18.55 -8.25
#